data_6a7f55869145f88fdac0b18253d8d389
#
_entry.id   6a7f55869145f88fdac0b18253d8d389
#
_cell.length_a   1.000
_cell.length_b   1.000
_cell.length_c   1.000
_cell.angle_alpha   90.00
_cell.angle_beta   90.00
_cell.angle_gamma   90.00
#
_symmetry.space_group_name_H-M   'P 1'
#
loop_
_entity.id
_entity.type
_entity.pdbx_description
1 polymer ?
#
loop_
_entity_poly.entity_id
_entity_poly.type
_entity_poly.pdbx_seq_one_letter_code
_entity_poly.pdbx_strand_id
1 'polypeptide(L)' 'MAKTMTFEEAMQRLEEVVRQLESGEEPLDRSLKLFEEGTKLSAFCYEKLRQAEQKITELTEVEKDHA' A
#
# COMPACT_ATOMS: atom_id res chain seq x y z
N MET A 1 17.67 -11.68 7.92
CA MET A 1 16.36 -12.29 7.90
C MET A 1 15.30 -11.33 7.39
N ALA A 2 14.62 -11.72 6.35
CA ALA A 2 13.58 -10.88 5.79
C ALA A 2 12.35 -10.92 6.66
N LYS A 3 11.86 -9.75 7.02
CA LYS A 3 10.64 -9.65 7.79
C LYS A 3 9.54 -9.17 6.87
N THR A 4 8.51 -9.95 6.73
CA THR A 4 7.41 -9.58 5.86
C THR A 4 6.59 -8.49 6.52
N MET A 5 6.42 -7.40 5.81
CA MET A 5 5.64 -6.27 6.30
C MET A 5 4.16 -6.58 6.14
N THR A 6 3.36 -6.29 7.17
CA THR A 6 1.93 -6.45 7.05
C THR A 6 1.33 -5.26 6.32
N PHE A 7 0.11 -5.43 5.83
CA PHE A 7 -0.60 -4.33 5.17
C PHE A 7 -0.71 -3.13 6.10
N GLU A 8 -1.04 -3.36 7.35
CA GLU A 8 -1.19 -2.27 8.31
C GLU A 8 0.11 -1.53 8.53
N GLU A 9 1.21 -2.29 8.64
CA GLU A 9 2.52 -1.67 8.81
C GLU A 9 2.89 -0.83 7.58
N ALA A 10 2.59 -1.36 6.40
CA ALA A 10 2.89 -0.64 5.18
C ALA A 10 2.08 0.65 5.09
N MET A 11 0.82 0.60 5.48
CA MET A 11 -0.03 1.79 5.46
C MET A 11 0.48 2.84 6.43
N GLN A 12 0.90 2.43 7.63
CA GLN A 12 1.43 3.36 8.59
C GLN A 12 2.70 4.03 8.09
N ARG A 13 3.58 3.23 7.48
CA ARG A 13 4.81 3.78 6.94
C ARG A 13 4.52 4.72 5.78
N LEU A 14 3.56 4.35 4.94
CA LEU A 14 3.19 5.18 3.81
C LEU A 14 2.65 6.53 4.28
N GLU A 15 1.82 6.52 5.32
CA GLU A 15 1.32 7.77 5.88
C GLU A 15 2.46 8.65 6.38
N GLU A 16 3.45 8.03 7.01
CA GLU A 16 4.60 8.76 7.50
C GLU A 16 5.37 9.39 6.35
N VAL A 17 5.60 8.61 5.29
CA VAL A 17 6.32 9.09 4.12
C VAL A 17 5.59 10.27 3.48
N VAL A 18 4.28 10.14 3.32
CA VAL A 18 3.48 11.20 2.74
C VAL A 18 3.56 12.46 3.60
N ARG A 19 3.48 12.28 4.91
CA ARG A 19 3.52 13.43 5.81
C ARG A 19 4.85 14.16 5.69
N GLN A 20 5.95 13.42 5.60
CA GLN A 20 7.26 14.03 5.46
C GLN A 20 7.39 14.75 4.12
N LEU A 21 6.84 14.17 3.06
CA LEU A 21 6.87 14.81 1.74
C LEU A 21 6.03 16.07 1.72
N GLU A 22 4.87 16.02 2.37
CA GLU A 22 3.97 17.17 2.37
C GLU A 22 4.53 18.32 3.20
N SER A 23 5.38 18.04 4.16
CA SER A 23 5.95 19.10 4.96
C SER A 23 6.81 20.06 4.12
N GLY A 24 7.39 19.52 3.04
CA GLY A 24 8.21 20.34 2.16
C GLY A 24 9.52 20.77 2.77
N GLU A 25 9.90 20.21 3.90
CA GLU A 25 11.11 20.62 4.60
C GLU A 25 12.30 19.73 4.32
N GLU A 26 12.08 18.62 3.61
CA GLU A 26 13.16 17.70 3.34
C GLU A 26 14.00 18.16 2.16
N PRO A 27 15.33 17.93 2.21
CA PRO A 27 16.17 18.20 1.04
C PRO A 27 15.71 17.36 -0.15
N LEU A 28 16.05 17.82 -1.34
CA LEU A 28 15.59 17.19 -2.56
C LEU A 28 15.94 15.70 -2.64
N ASP A 29 17.20 15.37 -2.37
CA ASP A 29 17.60 13.97 -2.47
C ASP A 29 16.90 13.11 -1.44
N ARG A 30 16.62 13.66 -0.26
CA ARG A 30 15.83 12.93 0.74
C ARG A 30 14.41 12.75 0.27
N SER A 31 13.84 13.78 -0.33
CA SER A 31 12.48 13.71 -0.86
C SER A 31 12.38 12.65 -1.94
N LEU A 32 13.39 12.54 -2.79
CA LEU A 32 13.39 11.51 -3.82
C LEU A 32 13.40 10.11 -3.23
N LYS A 33 14.19 9.91 -2.17
CA LYS A 33 14.23 8.61 -1.52
C LYS A 33 12.90 8.29 -0.86
N LEU A 34 12.28 9.29 -0.24
CA LEU A 34 10.97 9.10 0.36
C LEU A 34 9.93 8.76 -0.70
N PHE A 35 10.02 9.42 -1.84
CA PHE A 35 9.10 9.14 -2.94
C PHE A 35 9.28 7.72 -3.45
N GLU A 36 10.52 7.26 -3.57
CA GLU A 36 10.78 5.89 -4.00
C GLU A 36 10.21 4.90 -3.00
N GLU A 37 10.42 5.16 -1.71
CA GLU A 37 9.88 4.30 -0.68
C GLU A 37 8.37 4.29 -0.74
N GLY A 38 7.77 5.46 -0.90
CA GLY A 38 6.32 5.57 -0.98
C GLY A 38 5.75 4.81 -2.16
N THR A 39 6.45 4.86 -3.29
CA THR A 39 6.00 4.14 -4.47
C THR A 39 5.99 2.64 -4.24
N LYS A 40 7.03 2.13 -3.59
CA LYS A 40 7.10 0.71 -3.29
C LYS A 40 6.02 0.30 -2.29
N LEU A 41 5.80 1.13 -1.28
CA LEU A 41 4.76 0.84 -0.30
C LEU A 41 3.38 0.88 -0.94
N SER A 42 3.16 1.83 -1.85
CA SER A 42 1.88 1.92 -2.54
C SER A 42 1.64 0.68 -3.38
N ALA A 43 2.67 0.19 -4.07
CA ALA A 43 2.54 -1.01 -4.88
C ALA A 43 2.20 -2.21 -4.01
N PHE A 44 2.86 -2.31 -2.85
CA PHE A 44 2.60 -3.40 -1.93
C PHE A 44 1.16 -3.35 -1.43
N CYS A 45 0.69 -2.17 -1.04
CA CYS A 45 -0.66 -2.02 -0.55
C CYS A 45 -1.68 -2.29 -1.64
N TYR A 46 -1.40 -1.83 -2.85
CA TYR A 46 -2.29 -2.07 -3.98
C TYR A 46 -2.44 -3.56 -4.25
N GLU A 47 -1.32 -4.26 -4.20
CA GLU A 47 -1.36 -5.71 -4.43
C GLU A 47 -2.17 -6.42 -3.37
N LYS A 48 -2.03 -6.01 -2.12
CA LYS A 48 -2.80 -6.60 -1.04
C LYS A 48 -4.29 -6.33 -1.22
N LEU A 49 -4.63 -5.11 -1.59
CA LEU A 49 -6.02 -4.76 -1.83
C LEU A 49 -6.59 -5.53 -3.03
N ARG A 50 -5.78 -5.71 -4.07
CA ARG A 50 -6.23 -6.45 -5.25
C ARG A 50 -6.53 -7.90 -4.88
N GLN A 51 -5.69 -8.49 -4.03
CA GLN A 51 -5.92 -9.86 -3.59
C GLN A 51 -7.21 -9.95 -2.79
N ALA A 52 -7.46 -8.96 -1.94
CA ALA A 52 -8.69 -8.94 -1.14
C ALA A 52 -9.91 -8.78 -2.02
N GLU A 53 -9.82 -7.90 -3.02
CA GLU A 53 -10.93 -7.70 -3.95
C GLU A 53 -11.23 -8.97 -4.73
N GLN A 54 -10.19 -9.67 -5.13
CA GLN A 54 -10.37 -10.90 -5.88
C GLN A 54 -11.12 -11.92 -5.03
N LYS A 55 -10.80 -12.00 -3.76
CA LYS A 55 -11.46 -12.92 -2.86
C LYS A 55 -12.93 -12.55 -2.69
N ILE A 56 -13.20 -11.27 -2.55
CA ILE A 56 -14.57 -10.78 -2.42
C ILE A 56 -15.35 -11.07 -3.68
N THR A 57 -14.74 -10.88 -4.83
CA THR A 57 -15.39 -11.14 -6.11
C THR A 57 -15.77 -12.61 -6.24
N GLU A 58 -14.87 -13.50 -5.82
CA GLU A 58 -15.16 -14.92 -5.87
C GLU A 58 -16.38 -15.27 -5.02
N LEU A 59 -16.46 -14.69 -3.83
CA LEU A 59 -17.60 -14.94 -2.96
C LEU A 59 -18.88 -14.38 -3.56
N THR A 60 -18.79 -13.21 -4.17
CA THR A 60 -19.95 -12.58 -4.79
C THR A 60 -20.44 -13.38 -5.98
N GLU A 61 -19.52 -13.93 -6.77
CA GLU A 61 -19.90 -14.71 -7.93
C GLU A 61 -20.65 -15.96 -7.54
N VAL A 62 -20.24 -16.58 -6.44
CA VAL A 62 -20.95 -17.75 -5.95
C VAL A 62 -22.39 -17.40 -5.63
N GLU A 63 -22.61 -16.25 -5.02
CA GLU A 63 -23.95 -15.80 -4.70
C GLU A 63 -24.75 -15.46 -5.96
N LYS A 64 -24.10 -14.87 -6.94
CA LYS A 64 -24.78 -14.51 -8.17
C LYS A 64 -25.27 -15.74 -8.92
N ASP A 65 -24.53 -16.81 -8.83
CA ASP A 65 -24.91 -18.04 -9.53
C ASP A 65 -26.21 -18.61 -9.00
N HIS A 66 -26.60 -18.17 -7.82
CA HIS A 66 -27.84 -18.66 -7.22
C HIS A 66 -29.05 -17.76 -7.51
N ALA A 67 -28.80 -16.66 -8.14
CA ALA A 67 -29.86 -15.69 -8.41
C ALA A 67 -30.76 -16.10 -9.55
#